data_1e7818ffe6984dd187e5b74a788c4210
#
_entry.id   1e7818ffe6984dd187e5b74a788c4210
#
_cell.length_a   1.000
_cell.length_b   1.000
_cell.length_c   1.000
_cell.angle_alpha   90.00
_cell.angle_beta   90.00
_cell.angle_gamma   90.00
#
_symmetry.space_group_name_H-M   'P 1'
#
loop_
_entity.id
_entity.type
_entity.pdbx_description
1 polymer ?
#
loop_
_entity_poly.entity_id
_entity_poly.type
_entity_poly.pdbx_seq_one_letter_code
_entity_poly.pdbx_strand_id
1 'polypeptide(L)'
;MVDYVSIINTMRQRVLYLRTIDQLWIDHSTIAVGSNSVTARCRVMGRDGEWLVKCYVRKRRNLKAIYKDAYYERELGIFSIMGTIEYADIVLLPWVEGTPLDRLLGGETTDYSALSRAFDSMALSLLDSEYAHGDVKPENIIVRADGSMQLIDFDGAWLPSMKSCEADEIGTDGYRHPHREKGYLHKAIDDYPICVVSLMLATLAADRETFAPMLNSDMTLFNPRLAIARKDRVLLRAADMFLERRDVARYRMARDMQDIFVVISNLRDYLRFAHAKTVEAIPLGTEAVKHRNMWGYKLNDEWIVPPLYSYISDVSPRYSHAMLRFFEHVIEIPITG
;
A
#
# COMPACT_ATOMS: atom_id res chain seq x y z
N MET A 1 24.57 -15.52 -17.27
CA MET A 1 23.50 -15.17 -16.29
C MET A 1 24.18 -15.05 -14.95
N VAL A 2 24.13 -13.90 -14.37
CA VAL A 2 24.75 -13.63 -13.07
C VAL A 2 23.97 -14.37 -11.99
N ASP A 3 24.66 -15.01 -11.05
CA ASP A 3 24.04 -15.71 -9.93
C ASP A 3 24.14 -14.91 -8.63
N TYR A 4 23.28 -15.22 -7.66
CA TYR A 4 23.24 -14.51 -6.37
C TYR A 4 24.55 -14.56 -5.60
N VAL A 5 25.23 -15.73 -5.61
CA VAL A 5 26.48 -15.92 -4.86
C VAL A 5 27.57 -15.00 -5.40
N SER A 6 27.69 -14.92 -6.73
CA SER A 6 28.64 -14.05 -7.40
C SER A 6 28.38 -12.58 -7.12
N ILE A 7 27.09 -12.14 -7.12
CA ILE A 7 26.72 -10.77 -6.74
C ILE A 7 27.08 -10.49 -5.28
N ILE A 8 26.70 -11.36 -4.35
CA ILE A 8 27.00 -11.21 -2.92
C ILE A 8 28.50 -11.12 -2.67
N ASN A 9 29.28 -11.99 -3.29
CA ASN A 9 30.74 -11.97 -3.17
C ASN A 9 31.34 -10.68 -3.72
N THR A 10 30.80 -10.17 -4.82
CA THR A 10 31.22 -8.87 -5.36
C THR A 10 30.84 -7.74 -4.38
N MET A 11 29.61 -7.71 -3.87
CA MET A 11 29.16 -6.68 -2.93
C MET A 11 29.87 -6.75 -1.55
N ARG A 12 30.49 -7.86 -1.21
CA ARG A 12 31.36 -7.99 -0.02
C ARG A 12 32.74 -7.34 -0.19
N GLN A 13 33.09 -6.89 -1.37
CA GLN A 13 34.28 -6.05 -1.56
C GLN A 13 34.04 -4.68 -0.91
N ARG A 14 35.07 -4.13 -0.27
CA ARG A 14 34.95 -2.85 0.43
C ARG A 14 34.61 -1.67 -0.51
N VAL A 15 35.12 -1.74 -1.71
CA VAL A 15 34.92 -0.74 -2.75
C VAL A 15 34.56 -1.44 -4.06
N LEU A 16 33.48 -1.01 -4.68
CA LEU A 16 33.08 -1.46 -6.00
C LEU A 16 33.42 -0.40 -7.04
N TYR A 17 34.03 -0.83 -8.14
CA TYR A 17 34.27 0.00 -9.30
C TYR A 17 33.20 -0.30 -10.35
N LEU A 18 32.59 0.76 -10.83
CA LEU A 18 31.52 0.69 -11.81
C LEU A 18 32.05 1.22 -13.16
N ARG A 19 31.30 0.95 -14.23
CA ARG A 19 31.77 1.37 -15.59
C ARG A 19 31.62 2.87 -15.83
N THR A 20 30.54 3.48 -15.35
CA THR A 20 30.22 4.90 -15.58
C THR A 20 30.14 5.71 -14.28
N ILE A 21 29.94 5.03 -13.15
CA ILE A 21 29.97 5.60 -11.81
C ILE A 21 31.28 5.16 -11.17
N ASP A 22 32.13 6.09 -10.71
CA ASP A 22 33.48 5.76 -10.28
C ASP A 22 33.52 4.68 -9.19
N GLN A 23 33.06 5.00 -7.99
CA GLN A 23 33.21 4.10 -6.84
C GLN A 23 31.99 4.12 -5.93
N LEU A 24 31.70 2.92 -5.37
CA LEU A 24 30.74 2.71 -4.29
C LEU A 24 31.45 2.10 -3.07
N TRP A 25 31.14 2.62 -1.89
CA TRP A 25 31.53 2.01 -0.60
C TRP A 25 30.33 1.33 0.02
N ILE A 26 30.36 0.01 0.08
CA ILE A 26 29.24 -0.82 0.54
C ILE A 26 29.24 -0.97 2.05
N ASP A 27 28.07 -0.76 2.65
CA ASP A 27 27.82 -1.18 4.03
C ASP A 27 27.41 -2.66 4.06
N HIS A 28 28.37 -3.54 4.33
CA HIS A 28 28.20 -4.99 4.29
C HIS A 28 27.13 -5.51 5.23
N SER A 29 26.86 -4.79 6.33
CA SER A 29 25.82 -5.17 7.31
C SER A 29 24.40 -5.06 6.79
N THR A 30 24.21 -4.34 5.66
CA THR A 30 22.93 -4.07 5.03
C THR A 30 22.67 -4.91 3.79
N ILE A 31 23.59 -5.81 3.41
CA ILE A 31 23.38 -6.67 2.25
C ILE A 31 22.17 -7.55 2.46
N ALA A 32 21.17 -7.40 1.60
CA ALA A 32 19.93 -8.17 1.61
C ALA A 32 19.67 -8.81 0.25
N VAL A 33 19.11 -10.03 0.28
CA VAL A 33 18.80 -10.82 -0.91
C VAL A 33 17.28 -10.82 -1.10
N GLY A 34 16.84 -10.25 -2.20
CA GLY A 34 15.44 -10.30 -2.64
C GLY A 34 15.18 -11.39 -3.68
N SER A 35 13.96 -11.46 -4.19
CA SER A 35 13.54 -12.46 -5.18
C SER A 35 14.27 -12.34 -6.53
N ASN A 36 14.72 -11.15 -6.92
CA ASN A 36 15.33 -10.89 -8.23
C ASN A 36 16.58 -9.99 -8.16
N SER A 37 17.00 -9.58 -6.99
CA SER A 37 18.09 -8.63 -6.78
C SER A 37 18.80 -8.85 -5.46
N VAL A 38 20.00 -8.30 -5.36
CA VAL A 38 20.73 -8.09 -4.10
C VAL A 38 20.84 -6.59 -3.87
N THR A 39 20.55 -6.15 -2.66
CA THR A 39 20.58 -4.73 -2.27
C THR A 39 21.59 -4.49 -1.17
N ALA A 40 22.13 -3.29 -1.10
CA ALA A 40 22.93 -2.83 0.03
C ALA A 40 22.89 -1.30 0.14
N ARG A 41 23.06 -0.81 1.35
CA ARG A 41 23.35 0.62 1.59
C ARG A 41 24.79 0.92 1.15
N CYS A 42 24.99 2.08 0.55
CA CYS A 42 26.29 2.48 0.05
C CYS A 42 26.50 4.00 0.10
N ARG A 43 27.74 4.44 -0.03
CA ARG A 43 28.07 5.81 -0.42
C ARG A 43 28.58 5.81 -1.84
N VAL A 44 28.26 6.88 -2.57
CA VAL A 44 28.62 7.05 -3.97
C VAL A 44 29.64 8.18 -4.10
N MET A 45 30.74 7.96 -4.80
CA MET A 45 31.74 9.01 -5.03
C MET A 45 31.11 10.22 -5.71
N GLY A 46 31.38 11.41 -5.16
CA GLY A 46 30.86 12.67 -5.71
C GLY A 46 29.37 12.92 -5.47
N ARG A 47 28.70 12.11 -4.64
CA ARG A 47 27.30 12.32 -4.23
C ARG A 47 27.19 12.37 -2.73
N ASP A 48 26.42 13.31 -2.21
CA ASP A 48 26.16 13.43 -0.78
C ASP A 48 25.13 12.38 -0.29
N GLY A 49 25.24 12.05 1.01
CA GLY A 49 24.32 11.16 1.70
C GLY A 49 24.54 9.67 1.45
N GLU A 50 23.61 8.91 1.97
CA GLU A 50 23.56 7.44 1.85
C GLU A 50 22.66 7.04 0.68
N TRP A 51 23.02 5.96 0.00
CA TRP A 51 22.34 5.47 -1.19
C TRP A 51 22.01 3.98 -1.03
N LEU A 52 21.01 3.52 -1.75
CA LEU A 52 20.72 2.12 -1.99
C LEU A 52 21.30 1.74 -3.35
N VAL A 53 22.16 0.72 -3.39
CA VAL A 53 22.48 0.01 -4.63
C VAL A 53 21.64 -1.26 -4.70
N LYS A 54 20.93 -1.45 -5.82
CA LYS A 54 20.15 -2.66 -6.11
C LYS A 54 20.69 -3.28 -7.38
N CYS A 55 21.28 -4.48 -7.26
CA CYS A 55 21.88 -5.22 -8.35
C CYS A 55 20.97 -6.38 -8.78
N TYR A 56 20.63 -6.46 -10.05
CA TYR A 56 19.69 -7.43 -10.58
C TYR A 56 20.37 -8.70 -11.09
N VAL A 57 19.81 -9.85 -10.69
CA VAL A 57 20.27 -11.17 -11.14
C VAL A 57 19.89 -11.43 -12.60
N ARG A 58 18.78 -10.85 -13.04
CA ARG A 58 18.25 -11.00 -14.40
C ARG A 58 17.82 -9.66 -14.97
N LYS A 59 17.97 -9.50 -16.28
CA LYS A 59 17.42 -8.33 -16.99
C LYS A 59 15.89 -8.30 -16.87
N ARG A 60 15.34 -7.13 -16.52
CA ARG A 60 13.90 -6.88 -16.41
C ARG A 60 13.47 -5.83 -17.44
N ARG A 61 12.24 -5.95 -17.93
CA ARG A 61 11.76 -5.20 -19.10
C ARG A 61 11.58 -3.71 -18.82
N ASN A 62 11.09 -3.35 -17.64
CA ASN A 62 10.54 -2.01 -17.38
C ASN A 62 11.45 -1.13 -16.51
N LEU A 63 12.56 -1.63 -15.97
CA LEU A 63 13.40 -0.89 -15.02
C LEU A 63 13.85 0.46 -15.52
N LYS A 64 14.26 0.55 -16.79
CA LYS A 64 14.71 1.82 -17.41
C LYS A 64 13.57 2.85 -17.47
N ALA A 65 12.34 2.42 -17.72
CA ALA A 65 11.19 3.33 -17.74
C ALA A 65 10.81 3.78 -16.33
N ILE A 66 10.90 2.88 -15.33
CA ILE A 66 10.55 3.15 -13.94
C ILE A 66 11.58 4.07 -13.28
N TYR A 67 12.86 3.70 -13.37
CA TYR A 67 13.93 4.35 -12.60
C TYR A 67 14.68 5.44 -13.36
N LYS A 68 14.46 5.55 -14.69
CA LYS A 68 15.06 6.58 -15.55
C LYS A 68 16.56 6.76 -15.28
N ASP A 69 16.97 7.93 -14.79
CA ASP A 69 18.38 8.29 -14.53
C ASP A 69 19.01 7.52 -13.34
N ALA A 70 18.20 6.83 -12.54
CA ALA A 70 18.69 5.97 -11.47
C ALA A 70 19.01 4.54 -11.94
N TYR A 71 18.65 4.16 -13.18
CA TYR A 71 18.94 2.85 -13.77
C TYR A 71 20.21 2.89 -14.62
N TYR A 72 21.12 1.96 -14.38
CA TYR A 72 22.39 1.81 -15.07
C TYR A 72 22.50 0.39 -15.66
N GLU A 73 22.51 0.31 -16.98
CA GLU A 73 22.56 -0.96 -17.71
C GLU A 73 23.98 -1.52 -17.75
N ARG A 74 24.15 -2.78 -17.35
CA ARG A 74 25.44 -3.50 -17.37
C ARG A 74 26.57 -2.71 -16.69
N GLU A 75 26.29 -2.18 -15.53
CA GLU A 75 27.18 -1.24 -14.84
C GLU A 75 28.15 -1.94 -13.89
N LEU A 76 27.69 -2.95 -13.12
CA LEU A 76 28.51 -3.64 -12.13
C LEU A 76 29.16 -4.90 -12.72
N GLY A 77 30.47 -4.91 -12.76
CA GLY A 77 31.25 -6.11 -13.12
C GLY A 77 31.23 -7.15 -11.99
N ILE A 78 30.82 -8.37 -12.32
CA ILE A 78 30.68 -9.47 -11.39
C ILE A 78 31.56 -10.64 -11.84
N PHE A 79 32.44 -11.09 -10.95
CA PHE A 79 33.21 -12.30 -11.18
C PHE A 79 32.29 -13.52 -11.00
N SER A 80 32.02 -14.21 -12.10
CA SER A 80 31.26 -15.46 -12.08
C SER A 80 32.10 -16.61 -11.50
N ILE A 81 31.41 -17.63 -10.99
CA ILE A 81 32.03 -18.86 -10.52
C ILE A 81 32.88 -19.54 -11.65
N MET A 82 32.56 -19.27 -12.90
CA MET A 82 33.24 -19.77 -14.09
C MET A 82 34.53 -19.01 -14.43
N GLY A 83 34.91 -18.01 -13.62
CA GLY A 83 36.11 -17.19 -13.84
C GLY A 83 35.96 -16.12 -14.94
N THR A 84 34.75 -15.84 -15.38
CA THR A 84 34.42 -14.77 -16.33
C THR A 84 33.87 -13.56 -15.66
N ILE A 85 34.05 -12.37 -16.27
CA ILE A 85 33.37 -11.15 -15.81
C ILE A 85 32.08 -11.00 -16.58
N GLU A 86 30.96 -11.00 -15.85
CA GLU A 86 29.64 -10.66 -16.37
C GLU A 86 29.23 -9.29 -15.82
N TYR A 87 28.40 -8.54 -16.55
CA TYR A 87 27.96 -7.22 -16.13
C TYR A 87 26.47 -7.25 -15.79
N ALA A 88 26.14 -6.82 -14.56
CA ALA A 88 24.77 -6.71 -14.07
C ALA A 88 24.23 -5.30 -14.18
N ASP A 89 22.92 -5.20 -14.35
CA ASP A 89 22.18 -3.96 -14.25
C ASP A 89 22.05 -3.58 -12.79
N ILE A 90 22.15 -2.28 -12.51
CA ILE A 90 21.94 -1.74 -11.16
C ILE A 90 20.94 -0.58 -11.17
N VAL A 91 20.36 -0.33 -10.01
CA VAL A 91 19.63 0.90 -9.68
C VAL A 91 20.30 1.53 -8.47
N LEU A 92 20.49 2.84 -8.51
CA LEU A 92 21.00 3.66 -7.41
C LEU A 92 19.93 4.66 -6.99
N LEU A 93 19.45 4.53 -5.74
CA LEU A 93 18.44 5.41 -5.17
C LEU A 93 18.94 6.05 -3.88
N PRO A 94 18.50 7.26 -3.52
CA PRO A 94 18.73 7.79 -2.19
C PRO A 94 18.22 6.80 -1.13
N TRP A 95 19.01 6.62 -0.06
CA TRP A 95 18.60 5.79 1.06
C TRP A 95 17.41 6.43 1.78
N VAL A 96 16.39 5.64 2.10
CA VAL A 96 15.23 6.09 2.88
C VAL A 96 15.43 5.67 4.34
N GLU A 97 15.62 6.65 5.22
CA GLU A 97 15.73 6.40 6.66
C GLU A 97 14.37 6.12 7.29
N GLY A 98 14.34 5.14 8.19
CA GLY A 98 13.14 4.75 8.92
C GLY A 98 13.08 3.25 9.19
N THR A 99 11.93 2.80 9.67
CA THR A 99 11.66 1.40 9.98
C THR A 99 10.63 0.83 9.00
N PRO A 100 10.89 -0.33 8.37
CA PRO A 100 9.87 -1.01 7.58
C PRO A 100 8.62 -1.30 8.40
N LEU A 101 7.44 -1.11 7.81
CA LEU A 101 6.16 -1.23 8.52
C LEU A 101 5.94 -2.65 9.07
N ASP A 102 6.37 -3.69 8.35
CA ASP A 102 6.29 -5.09 8.80
C ASP A 102 6.97 -5.32 10.16
N ARG A 103 8.08 -4.63 10.42
CA ARG A 103 8.80 -4.71 11.70
C ARG A 103 8.08 -4.02 12.86
N LEU A 104 7.16 -3.12 12.57
CA LEU A 104 6.34 -2.44 13.57
C LEU A 104 5.07 -3.22 13.90
N LEU A 105 4.61 -4.08 12.96
CA LEU A 105 3.44 -4.93 13.19
C LEU A 105 3.74 -5.97 14.28
N GLY A 106 2.79 -6.18 15.19
CA GLY A 106 2.97 -7.09 16.32
C GLY A 106 3.72 -6.49 17.52
N GLY A 107 4.31 -5.31 17.40
CA GLY A 107 5.05 -4.65 18.50
C GLY A 107 4.11 -4.24 19.65
N GLU A 108 4.53 -4.44 20.89
CA GLU A 108 3.69 -4.16 22.07
C GLU A 108 3.33 -2.67 22.26
N THR A 109 4.17 -1.77 21.84
CA THR A 109 4.00 -0.31 22.00
C THR A 109 3.57 0.40 20.71
N THR A 110 3.21 -0.36 19.67
CA THR A 110 2.85 0.20 18.35
C THR A 110 1.56 1.01 18.42
N ASP A 111 1.60 2.28 18.01
CA ASP A 111 0.42 3.11 17.82
C ASP A 111 -0.20 2.83 16.43
N TYR A 112 -1.06 1.82 16.38
CA TYR A 112 -1.77 1.46 15.15
C TYR A 112 -2.70 2.57 14.63
N SER A 113 -3.21 3.44 15.51
CA SER A 113 -4.05 4.57 15.08
C SER A 113 -3.24 5.61 14.31
N ALA A 114 -2.02 5.90 14.76
CA ALA A 114 -1.10 6.77 14.02
C ALA A 114 -0.67 6.11 12.70
N LEU A 115 -0.32 4.82 12.71
CA LEU A 115 0.05 4.08 11.50
C LEU A 115 -1.09 4.02 10.47
N SER A 116 -2.34 3.79 10.92
CA SER A 116 -3.51 3.76 10.03
C SER A 116 -3.71 5.11 9.33
N ARG A 117 -3.61 6.23 10.07
CA ARG A 117 -3.74 7.58 9.48
C ARG A 117 -2.61 7.88 8.50
N ALA A 118 -1.37 7.57 8.86
CA ALA A 118 -0.21 7.81 8.02
C ALA A 118 -0.27 6.99 6.72
N PHE A 119 -0.67 5.72 6.83
CA PHE A 119 -0.86 4.85 5.67
C PHE A 119 -1.95 5.39 4.74
N ASP A 120 -3.13 5.73 5.26
CA ASP A 120 -4.24 6.23 4.46
C ASP A 120 -3.87 7.54 3.73
N SER A 121 -3.08 8.42 4.38
CA SER A 121 -2.55 9.63 3.75
C SER A 121 -1.58 9.32 2.61
N MET A 122 -0.64 8.39 2.81
CA MET A 122 0.28 7.93 1.76
C MET A 122 -0.48 7.26 0.62
N ALA A 123 -1.44 6.39 0.93
CA ALA A 123 -2.26 5.69 -0.05
C ALA A 123 -3.10 6.64 -0.90
N LEU A 124 -3.69 7.69 -0.31
CA LEU A 124 -4.38 8.75 -1.05
C LEU A 124 -3.44 9.44 -2.03
N SER A 125 -2.23 9.79 -1.60
CA SER A 125 -1.22 10.40 -2.47
C SER A 125 -0.83 9.47 -3.63
N LEU A 126 -0.71 8.15 -3.39
CA LEU A 126 -0.46 7.17 -4.46
C LEU A 126 -1.65 7.06 -5.42
N LEU A 127 -2.88 7.02 -4.91
CA LEU A 127 -4.08 6.98 -5.76
C LEU A 127 -4.24 8.25 -6.60
N ASP A 128 -3.77 9.41 -6.12
CA ASP A 128 -3.77 10.68 -6.84
C ASP A 128 -2.63 10.83 -7.84
N SER A 129 -1.57 10.04 -7.73
CA SER A 129 -0.45 10.01 -8.69
C SER A 129 -0.89 9.46 -10.05
N GLU A 130 -0.04 9.64 -11.08
CA GLU A 130 -0.28 9.07 -12.42
C GLU A 130 0.19 7.62 -12.56
N TYR A 131 0.94 7.09 -11.60
CA TYR A 131 1.51 5.74 -11.62
C TYR A 131 0.85 4.83 -10.59
N ALA A 132 1.09 3.52 -10.70
CA ALA A 132 0.81 2.53 -9.66
C ALA A 132 2.12 1.88 -9.19
N HIS A 133 2.18 1.51 -7.92
CA HIS A 133 3.37 0.89 -7.32
C HIS A 133 3.54 -0.58 -7.72
N GLY A 134 2.43 -1.32 -7.74
CA GLY A 134 2.40 -2.71 -8.20
C GLY A 134 2.71 -3.78 -7.16
N ASP A 135 3.27 -3.42 -6.00
CA ASP A 135 3.52 -4.35 -4.88
C ASP A 135 3.44 -3.63 -3.53
N VAL A 136 2.28 -3.01 -3.24
CA VAL A 136 2.03 -2.37 -1.95
C VAL A 136 1.89 -3.44 -0.86
N LYS A 137 2.81 -3.42 0.11
CA LYS A 137 2.84 -4.33 1.27
C LYS A 137 3.70 -3.71 2.38
N PRO A 138 3.59 -4.16 3.64
CA PRO A 138 4.32 -3.58 4.76
C PRO A 138 5.84 -3.54 4.62
N GLU A 139 6.47 -4.57 4.02
CA GLU A 139 7.92 -4.58 3.81
C GLU A 139 8.39 -3.47 2.84
N ASN A 140 7.50 -3.03 1.94
CA ASN A 140 7.78 -1.97 0.95
C ASN A 140 7.37 -0.57 1.44
N ILE A 141 7.09 -0.41 2.73
CA ILE A 141 6.68 0.86 3.34
C ILE A 141 7.63 1.20 4.47
N ILE A 142 8.33 2.32 4.35
CA ILE A 142 9.20 2.84 5.42
C ILE A 142 8.44 3.87 6.24
N VAL A 143 8.36 3.65 7.54
CA VAL A 143 7.85 4.61 8.53
C VAL A 143 9.01 5.46 9.01
N ARG A 144 8.96 6.76 8.72
CA ARG A 144 10.00 7.72 9.09
C ARG A 144 9.87 8.17 10.54
N ALA A 145 10.89 8.82 11.07
CA ALA A 145 10.90 9.34 12.44
C ALA A 145 9.79 10.36 12.75
N ASP A 146 9.32 11.09 11.74
CA ASP A 146 8.20 12.03 11.84
C ASP A 146 6.82 11.35 11.75
N GLY A 147 6.78 10.02 11.63
CA GLY A 147 5.58 9.23 11.47
C GLY A 147 5.03 9.18 10.03
N SER A 148 5.61 9.92 9.09
CA SER A 148 5.22 9.83 7.68
C SER A 148 5.64 8.48 7.07
N MET A 149 4.95 8.07 6.00
CA MET A 149 5.24 6.82 5.30
C MET A 149 5.72 7.07 3.88
N GLN A 150 6.67 6.26 3.45
CA GLN A 150 7.20 6.29 2.09
C GLN A 150 7.25 4.88 1.50
N LEU A 151 6.73 4.74 0.28
CA LEU A 151 6.89 3.53 -0.53
C LEU A 151 8.32 3.41 -1.06
N ILE A 152 8.82 2.18 -1.08
CA ILE A 152 10.09 1.77 -1.68
C ILE A 152 9.85 0.56 -2.59
N ASP A 153 10.83 0.22 -3.43
CA ASP A 153 10.79 -0.95 -4.31
C ASP A 153 9.71 -0.89 -5.40
N PHE A 154 9.90 0.02 -6.35
CA PHE A 154 8.98 0.25 -7.48
C PHE A 154 9.16 -0.73 -8.66
N ASP A 155 9.82 -1.86 -8.49
CA ASP A 155 10.11 -2.81 -9.59
C ASP A 155 8.85 -3.32 -10.31
N GLY A 156 7.73 -3.38 -9.60
CA GLY A 156 6.42 -3.77 -10.12
C GLY A 156 5.58 -2.62 -10.67
N ALA A 157 6.11 -1.40 -10.70
CA ALA A 157 5.33 -0.21 -11.00
C ALA A 157 4.78 -0.18 -12.42
N TRP A 158 3.62 0.43 -12.55
CA TRP A 158 3.02 0.82 -13.83
C TRP A 158 3.12 2.33 -14.03
N LEU A 159 3.49 2.73 -15.25
CA LEU A 159 3.53 4.12 -15.69
C LEU A 159 2.67 4.29 -16.95
N PRO A 160 2.03 5.46 -17.16
CA PRO A 160 1.24 5.75 -18.36
C PRO A 160 2.03 5.61 -19.67
N SER A 161 3.35 5.81 -19.63
CA SER A 161 4.25 5.69 -20.78
C SER A 161 4.58 4.23 -21.15
N MET A 162 4.20 3.24 -20.35
CA MET A 162 4.48 1.82 -20.64
C MET A 162 3.58 1.31 -21.74
N LYS A 163 4.19 0.81 -22.82
CA LYS A 163 3.48 0.24 -23.98
C LYS A 163 3.04 -1.21 -23.76
N SER A 164 3.69 -1.92 -22.85
CA SER A 164 3.39 -3.32 -22.52
C SER A 164 2.55 -3.38 -21.27
N CYS A 165 1.46 -4.12 -21.33
CA CYS A 165 0.61 -4.42 -20.16
C CYS A 165 1.11 -5.63 -19.37
N GLU A 166 2.22 -6.25 -19.75
CA GLU A 166 2.78 -7.39 -19.03
C GLU A 166 3.74 -6.92 -17.93
N ALA A 167 3.42 -7.29 -16.69
CA ALA A 167 4.28 -7.12 -15.54
C ALA A 167 5.28 -8.28 -15.43
N ASP A 168 6.53 -7.97 -15.04
CA ASP A 168 7.49 -9.00 -14.64
C ASP A 168 7.09 -9.65 -13.31
N GLU A 169 6.38 -8.91 -12.46
CA GLU A 169 5.84 -9.34 -11.17
C GLU A 169 4.35 -9.03 -11.05
N ILE A 170 3.64 -9.84 -10.28
CA ILE A 170 2.20 -9.68 -10.05
C ILE A 170 1.86 -9.25 -8.61
N GLY A 171 2.87 -8.81 -7.85
CA GLY A 171 2.73 -8.47 -6.43
C GLY A 171 2.72 -9.69 -5.52
N THR A 172 2.68 -9.45 -4.23
CA THR A 172 2.81 -10.45 -3.16
C THR A 172 1.47 -11.12 -2.87
N ASP A 173 1.44 -12.45 -2.76
CA ASP A 173 0.22 -13.28 -2.68
C ASP A 173 -0.70 -12.92 -1.50
N GLY A 174 -0.14 -12.55 -0.35
CA GLY A 174 -0.91 -12.14 0.84
C GLY A 174 -1.59 -10.77 0.74
N TYR A 175 -1.20 -9.95 -0.25
CA TYR A 175 -1.69 -8.57 -0.39
C TYR A 175 -2.40 -8.31 -1.71
N ARG A 176 -2.05 -9.01 -2.79
CA ARG A 176 -2.68 -8.82 -4.10
C ARG A 176 -4.03 -9.51 -4.23
N HIS A 177 -4.87 -8.99 -5.12
CA HIS A 177 -6.10 -9.68 -5.47
C HIS A 177 -5.80 -11.04 -6.12
N PRO A 178 -6.48 -12.14 -5.73
CA PRO A 178 -6.21 -13.49 -6.26
C PRO A 178 -6.35 -13.61 -7.78
N HIS A 179 -7.21 -12.80 -8.40
CA HIS A 179 -7.43 -12.78 -9.84
C HIS A 179 -6.52 -11.83 -10.59
N ARG A 180 -5.54 -11.20 -9.93
CA ARG A 180 -4.54 -10.39 -10.62
C ARG A 180 -3.60 -11.27 -11.42
N GLU A 181 -3.56 -11.09 -12.73
CA GLU A 181 -2.71 -11.82 -13.67
C GLU A 181 -1.59 -10.93 -14.21
N LYS A 182 -0.57 -11.54 -14.85
CA LYS A 182 0.59 -10.80 -15.44
C LYS A 182 0.17 -9.77 -16.49
N GLY A 183 -0.87 -10.03 -17.26
CA GLY A 183 -1.41 -9.08 -18.25
C GLY A 183 -2.22 -7.92 -17.64
N TYR A 184 -2.40 -7.90 -16.33
CA TYR A 184 -3.18 -6.88 -15.62
C TYR A 184 -2.27 -5.83 -14.98
N LEU A 185 -1.57 -5.08 -15.82
CA LEU A 185 -0.76 -3.94 -15.36
C LEU A 185 -1.45 -2.63 -15.77
N HIS A 186 -2.08 -1.96 -14.82
CA HIS A 186 -2.81 -0.70 -15.02
C HIS A 186 -2.84 0.12 -13.72
N LYS A 187 -3.38 1.34 -13.78
CA LYS A 187 -3.41 2.29 -12.65
C LYS A 187 -4.04 1.74 -11.37
N ALA A 188 -5.08 0.95 -11.47
CA ALA A 188 -5.85 0.49 -10.30
C ALA A 188 -5.33 -0.85 -9.71
N ILE A 189 -4.13 -1.31 -10.08
CA ILE A 189 -3.56 -2.56 -9.53
C ILE A 189 -3.26 -2.46 -8.04
N ASP A 190 -3.15 -1.24 -7.50
CA ASP A 190 -2.88 -1.00 -6.09
C ASP A 190 -4.14 -0.89 -5.24
N ASP A 191 -5.34 -0.82 -5.83
CA ASP A 191 -6.58 -0.65 -5.06
C ASP A 191 -6.74 -1.74 -4.01
N TYR A 192 -6.60 -3.01 -4.42
CA TYR A 192 -6.78 -4.13 -3.50
C TYR A 192 -5.71 -4.20 -2.40
N PRO A 193 -4.39 -4.15 -2.70
CA PRO A 193 -3.37 -4.15 -1.64
C PRO A 193 -3.45 -2.94 -0.72
N ILE A 194 -3.81 -1.76 -1.20
CA ILE A 194 -4.08 -0.60 -0.35
C ILE A 194 -5.24 -0.90 0.60
N CYS A 195 -6.33 -1.47 0.09
CA CYS A 195 -7.49 -1.85 0.91
C CYS A 195 -7.09 -2.85 2.00
N VAL A 196 -6.32 -3.90 1.65
CA VAL A 196 -5.81 -4.91 2.60
C VAL A 196 -5.01 -4.26 3.74
N VAL A 197 -4.00 -3.44 3.41
CA VAL A 197 -3.12 -2.84 4.44
C VAL A 197 -3.88 -1.80 5.27
N SER A 198 -4.69 -0.93 4.65
CA SER A 198 -5.49 0.07 5.36
C SER A 198 -6.45 -0.58 6.35
N LEU A 199 -7.20 -1.60 5.89
CA LEU A 199 -8.15 -2.31 6.74
C LEU A 199 -7.44 -3.09 7.86
N MET A 200 -6.30 -3.71 7.58
CA MET A 200 -5.48 -4.40 8.59
C MET A 200 -5.05 -3.45 9.71
N LEU A 201 -4.47 -2.29 9.35
CA LEU A 201 -4.03 -1.30 10.33
C LEU A 201 -5.20 -0.73 11.14
N ALA A 202 -6.33 -0.46 10.49
CA ALA A 202 -7.54 -0.01 11.17
C ALA A 202 -8.12 -1.07 12.12
N THR A 203 -8.08 -2.34 11.75
CA THR A 203 -8.54 -3.45 12.58
C THR A 203 -7.67 -3.59 13.84
N LEU A 204 -6.34 -3.51 13.67
CA LEU A 204 -5.39 -3.53 14.78
C LEU A 204 -5.52 -2.29 15.67
N ALA A 205 -5.82 -1.12 15.09
CA ALA A 205 -6.08 0.10 15.85
C ALA A 205 -7.37 0.02 16.67
N ALA A 206 -8.38 -0.67 16.14
CA ALA A 206 -9.68 -0.80 16.78
C ALA A 206 -9.69 -1.83 17.92
N ASP A 207 -9.06 -2.98 17.73
CA ASP A 207 -9.00 -4.06 18.73
C ASP A 207 -7.72 -4.88 18.56
N ARG A 208 -6.63 -4.34 19.09
CA ARG A 208 -5.31 -4.98 19.04
C ARG A 208 -5.27 -6.32 19.76
N GLU A 209 -5.87 -6.39 20.95
CA GLU A 209 -5.81 -7.58 21.81
C GLU A 209 -6.38 -8.79 21.09
N THR A 210 -7.49 -8.61 20.39
CA THR A 210 -8.11 -9.66 19.60
C THR A 210 -7.34 -10.00 18.33
N PHE A 211 -6.88 -9.00 17.57
CA PHE A 211 -6.42 -9.23 16.19
C PHE A 211 -4.90 -9.35 16.03
N ALA A 212 -4.07 -8.74 16.90
CA ALA A 212 -2.62 -8.89 16.76
C ALA A 212 -2.11 -10.35 16.86
N PRO A 213 -2.69 -11.22 17.72
CA PRO A 213 -2.33 -12.64 17.75
C PRO A 213 -2.72 -13.42 16.47
N MET A 214 -3.53 -12.83 15.59
CA MET A 214 -3.99 -13.45 14.34
C MET A 214 -3.11 -13.08 13.15
N LEU A 215 -2.13 -12.17 13.31
CA LEU A 215 -1.12 -11.90 12.27
C LEU A 215 -0.34 -13.19 11.99
N ASN A 216 -0.19 -13.50 10.70
CA ASN A 216 0.61 -14.65 10.30
C ASN A 216 2.11 -14.30 10.15
N SER A 217 2.94 -15.27 9.74
CA SER A 217 4.38 -15.08 9.53
C SER A 217 4.72 -14.02 8.48
N ASP A 218 3.83 -13.78 7.54
CA ASP A 218 4.00 -12.80 6.46
C ASP A 218 3.38 -11.44 6.83
N MET A 219 3.10 -11.23 8.12
CA MET A 219 2.48 -10.03 8.67
C MET A 219 1.17 -9.65 7.97
N THR A 220 0.41 -10.64 7.47
CA THR A 220 -0.95 -10.44 6.96
C THR A 220 -1.99 -10.84 8.00
N LEU A 221 -3.07 -10.09 8.07
CA LEU A 221 -4.22 -10.38 8.93
C LEU A 221 -5.32 -11.12 8.16
N PHE A 222 -5.46 -10.85 6.88
CA PHE A 222 -6.50 -11.40 6.01
C PHE A 222 -5.90 -12.31 4.94
N ASN A 223 -6.69 -13.28 4.50
CA ASN A 223 -6.32 -14.16 3.38
C ASN A 223 -7.15 -13.79 2.15
N PRO A 224 -6.55 -13.19 1.10
CA PRO A 224 -7.28 -12.74 -0.08
C PRO A 224 -8.11 -13.83 -0.78
N ARG A 225 -7.63 -15.08 -0.81
CA ARG A 225 -8.35 -16.20 -1.44
C ARG A 225 -9.57 -16.61 -0.63
N LEU A 226 -9.46 -16.59 0.71
CA LEU A 226 -10.59 -16.86 1.59
C LEU A 226 -11.55 -15.67 1.62
N ALA A 227 -11.07 -14.44 1.47
CA ALA A 227 -11.89 -13.23 1.42
C ALA A 227 -12.86 -13.29 0.22
N ILE A 228 -12.39 -13.48 -1.02
CA ILE A 228 -13.25 -13.58 -2.20
C ILE A 228 -14.19 -14.81 -2.15
N ALA A 229 -13.78 -15.88 -1.45
CA ALA A 229 -14.64 -17.02 -1.19
C ALA A 229 -15.65 -16.79 -0.05
N ARG A 230 -15.62 -15.61 0.61
CA ARG A 230 -16.42 -15.24 1.78
C ARG A 230 -16.26 -16.22 2.96
N LYS A 231 -15.04 -16.74 3.12
CA LYS A 231 -14.67 -17.74 4.15
C LYS A 231 -13.58 -17.25 5.11
N ASP A 232 -13.07 -16.04 4.92
CA ASP A 232 -12.09 -15.45 5.83
C ASP A 232 -12.78 -14.99 7.12
N ARG A 233 -12.67 -15.80 8.16
CA ARG A 233 -13.31 -15.54 9.46
C ARG A 233 -12.77 -14.29 10.14
N VAL A 234 -11.50 -13.96 9.92
CA VAL A 234 -10.88 -12.77 10.50
C VAL A 234 -11.45 -11.50 9.85
N LEU A 235 -11.55 -11.50 8.52
CA LEU A 235 -12.17 -10.40 7.77
C LEU A 235 -13.65 -10.22 8.13
N LEU A 236 -14.42 -11.32 8.25
CA LEU A 236 -15.82 -11.26 8.65
C LEU A 236 -15.97 -10.66 10.05
N ARG A 237 -15.15 -11.11 11.03
CA ARG A 237 -15.14 -10.54 12.37
C ARG A 237 -14.76 -9.07 12.41
N ALA A 238 -13.78 -8.66 11.60
CA ALA A 238 -13.41 -7.25 11.45
C ALA A 238 -14.56 -6.42 10.86
N ALA A 239 -15.24 -6.94 9.83
CA ALA A 239 -16.42 -6.30 9.25
C ALA A 239 -17.53 -6.10 10.28
N ASP A 240 -17.89 -7.12 11.06
CA ASP A 240 -18.89 -7.03 12.12
C ASP A 240 -18.51 -5.97 13.16
N MET A 241 -17.26 -5.94 13.60
CA MET A 241 -16.75 -4.93 14.53
C MET A 241 -16.90 -3.50 13.96
N PHE A 242 -16.57 -3.27 12.69
CA PHE A 242 -16.71 -1.95 12.07
C PHE A 242 -18.19 -1.57 11.89
N LEU A 243 -19.07 -2.54 11.62
CA LEU A 243 -20.52 -2.31 11.57
C LEU A 243 -21.06 -1.87 12.94
N GLU A 244 -20.71 -2.56 14.01
CA GLU A 244 -21.10 -2.23 15.39
C GLU A 244 -20.62 -0.83 15.80
N ARG A 245 -19.41 -0.45 15.36
CA ARG A 245 -18.81 0.88 15.60
C ARG A 245 -19.34 1.97 14.67
N ARG A 246 -20.23 1.64 13.72
CA ARG A 246 -20.74 2.54 12.69
C ARG A 246 -19.65 3.15 11.79
N ASP A 247 -18.52 2.45 11.66
CA ASP A 247 -17.45 2.80 10.71
C ASP A 247 -17.80 2.26 9.32
N VAL A 248 -18.66 3.02 8.63
CA VAL A 248 -19.19 2.61 7.32
C VAL A 248 -18.10 2.51 6.26
N ALA A 249 -17.07 3.36 6.31
CA ALA A 249 -15.96 3.33 5.37
C ALA A 249 -15.20 1.99 5.46
N ARG A 250 -14.79 1.59 6.66
CA ARG A 250 -14.06 0.33 6.90
C ARG A 250 -14.93 -0.90 6.65
N TYR A 251 -16.20 -0.84 7.04
CA TYR A 251 -17.15 -1.92 6.71
C TYR A 251 -17.26 -2.12 5.18
N ARG A 252 -17.38 -1.02 4.40
CA ARG A 252 -17.39 -1.09 2.94
C ARG A 252 -16.10 -1.68 2.37
N MET A 253 -14.94 -1.26 2.86
CA MET A 253 -13.67 -1.84 2.47
C MET A 253 -13.64 -3.35 2.68
N ALA A 254 -14.10 -3.82 3.85
CA ALA A 254 -14.18 -5.25 4.16
C ALA A 254 -15.13 -6.01 3.24
N ARG A 255 -16.23 -5.39 2.80
CA ARG A 255 -17.18 -5.98 1.85
C ARG A 255 -16.62 -6.03 0.43
N ASP A 256 -15.97 -4.94 -0.04
CA ASP A 256 -15.40 -4.85 -1.38
C ASP A 256 -14.18 -5.78 -1.54
N MET A 257 -13.42 -6.06 -0.47
CA MET A 257 -12.37 -7.10 -0.48
C MET A 257 -12.89 -8.52 -0.76
N GLN A 258 -14.19 -8.75 -0.59
CA GLN A 258 -14.86 -10.03 -0.88
C GLN A 258 -15.40 -10.10 -2.31
N ASP A 259 -15.17 -9.08 -3.12
CA ASP A 259 -15.60 -9.05 -4.51
C ASP A 259 -14.60 -9.82 -5.41
N ILE A 260 -15.10 -10.28 -6.54
CA ILE A 260 -14.31 -10.93 -7.59
C ILE A 260 -13.53 -9.92 -8.45
N PHE A 261 -13.86 -8.64 -8.37
CA PHE A 261 -13.22 -7.58 -9.15
C PHE A 261 -11.93 -7.09 -8.49
N VAL A 262 -10.90 -6.88 -9.32
CA VAL A 262 -9.56 -6.41 -8.87
C VAL A 262 -9.60 -4.93 -8.45
N VAL A 263 -10.53 -4.16 -9.02
CA VAL A 263 -10.65 -2.71 -8.82
C VAL A 263 -11.66 -2.39 -7.73
N ILE A 264 -11.31 -1.53 -6.78
CA ILE A 264 -12.20 -1.03 -5.73
C ILE A 264 -12.56 0.42 -6.05
N SER A 265 -13.65 0.61 -6.78
CA SER A 265 -14.01 1.90 -7.41
C SER A 265 -14.16 3.08 -6.44
N ASN A 266 -14.54 2.83 -5.18
CA ASN A 266 -14.77 3.88 -4.18
C ASN A 266 -13.66 3.97 -3.12
N LEU A 267 -12.53 3.27 -3.30
CA LEU A 267 -11.45 3.19 -2.31
C LEU A 267 -10.96 4.57 -1.85
N ARG A 268 -10.79 5.52 -2.80
CA ARG A 268 -10.37 6.89 -2.49
C ARG A 268 -11.32 7.60 -1.52
N ASP A 269 -12.63 7.43 -1.70
CA ASP A 269 -13.62 8.03 -0.81
C ASP A 269 -13.64 7.31 0.55
N TYR A 270 -13.48 5.98 0.56
CA TYR A 270 -13.34 5.25 1.82
C TYR A 270 -12.15 5.73 2.64
N LEU A 271 -10.95 5.82 2.04
CA LEU A 271 -9.75 6.32 2.73
C LEU A 271 -9.90 7.76 3.21
N ARG A 272 -10.47 8.64 2.37
CA ARG A 272 -10.69 10.05 2.71
C ARG A 272 -11.58 10.23 3.93
N PHE A 273 -12.60 9.40 4.06
CA PHE A 273 -13.59 9.50 5.12
C PHE A 273 -13.43 8.47 6.24
N ALA A 274 -12.42 7.61 6.17
CA ALA A 274 -12.16 6.56 7.15
C ALA A 274 -11.85 7.07 8.57
N HIS A 275 -11.44 8.33 8.69
CA HIS A 275 -11.14 8.97 9.97
C HIS A 275 -12.16 10.08 10.32
N ALA A 276 -13.27 10.17 9.59
CA ALA A 276 -14.35 11.09 9.90
C ALA A 276 -15.02 10.69 11.23
N LYS A 277 -15.39 11.70 12.02
CA LYS A 277 -16.11 11.45 13.26
C LYS A 277 -17.49 10.87 12.97
N THR A 278 -17.92 9.93 13.79
CA THR A 278 -19.31 9.44 13.77
C THR A 278 -20.26 10.58 14.13
N VAL A 279 -21.29 10.75 13.32
CA VAL A 279 -22.29 11.80 13.51
C VAL A 279 -23.36 11.31 14.46
N GLU A 280 -23.55 12.02 15.55
CA GLU A 280 -24.57 11.69 16.56
C GLU A 280 -25.93 12.34 16.27
N ALA A 281 -25.92 13.49 15.58
CA ALA A 281 -27.14 14.22 15.20
C ALA A 281 -26.92 14.99 13.89
N ILE A 282 -28.00 15.17 13.12
CA ILE A 282 -27.97 15.90 11.85
C ILE A 282 -28.72 17.22 12.05
N PRO A 283 -28.05 18.39 11.88
CA PRO A 283 -28.69 19.68 12.01
C PRO A 283 -29.77 19.94 10.94
N LEU A 284 -30.83 20.64 11.29
CA LEU A 284 -31.77 21.18 10.29
C LEU A 284 -31.05 22.13 9.33
N GLY A 285 -31.47 22.13 8.07
CA GLY A 285 -30.82 22.89 7.00
C GLY A 285 -29.70 22.09 6.28
N THR A 286 -29.43 20.88 6.74
CA THR A 286 -28.53 19.97 6.05
C THR A 286 -29.14 19.43 4.75
N GLU A 287 -28.38 19.42 3.68
CA GLU A 287 -28.83 18.99 2.35
C GLU A 287 -28.32 17.60 2.00
N ALA A 288 -29.18 16.78 1.40
CA ALA A 288 -28.83 15.50 0.83
C ALA A 288 -28.05 15.70 -0.50
N VAL A 289 -26.80 15.26 -0.55
CA VAL A 289 -25.93 15.47 -1.72
C VAL A 289 -25.43 14.13 -2.22
N LYS A 290 -25.56 13.90 -3.53
CA LYS A 290 -24.99 12.72 -4.21
C LYS A 290 -23.57 13.03 -4.70
N HIS A 291 -22.61 12.22 -4.28
CA HIS A 291 -21.26 12.24 -4.80
C HIS A 291 -20.96 10.89 -5.48
N ARG A 292 -20.67 10.92 -6.81
CA ARG A 292 -20.59 9.69 -7.62
C ARG A 292 -21.90 8.88 -7.47
N ASN A 293 -21.82 7.66 -6.91
CA ASN A 293 -22.98 6.79 -6.72
C ASN A 293 -23.44 6.68 -5.27
N MET A 294 -22.89 7.51 -4.38
CA MET A 294 -23.15 7.47 -2.95
C MET A 294 -23.75 8.78 -2.47
N TRP A 295 -24.51 8.72 -1.39
CA TRP A 295 -25.16 9.85 -0.76
C TRP A 295 -24.51 10.20 0.56
N GLY A 296 -24.51 11.48 0.90
CA GLY A 296 -24.13 12.04 2.18
C GLY A 296 -24.88 13.33 2.45
N TYR A 297 -24.67 13.92 3.62
CA TYR A 297 -25.25 15.20 3.98
C TYR A 297 -24.20 16.30 4.06
N LYS A 298 -24.53 17.48 3.51
CA LYS A 298 -23.74 18.70 3.64
C LYS A 298 -24.49 19.77 4.39
N LEU A 299 -23.75 20.57 5.14
CA LEU A 299 -24.22 21.83 5.72
C LEU A 299 -23.17 22.91 5.38
N ASN A 300 -23.59 24.02 4.78
CA ASN A 300 -22.69 25.09 4.35
C ASN A 300 -21.51 24.59 3.48
N ASP A 301 -21.81 23.67 2.58
CA ASP A 301 -20.87 23.00 1.65
C ASP A 301 -19.86 22.05 2.29
N GLU A 302 -19.89 21.85 3.61
CA GLU A 302 -19.08 20.87 4.32
C GLU A 302 -19.83 19.54 4.53
N TRP A 303 -19.10 18.42 4.42
CA TRP A 303 -19.66 17.11 4.70
C TRP A 303 -19.90 16.94 6.20
N ILE A 304 -21.18 16.89 6.62
CA ILE A 304 -21.60 16.48 7.96
C ILE A 304 -21.63 14.95 8.03
N VAL A 305 -22.23 14.31 7.02
CA VAL A 305 -22.19 12.88 6.82
C VAL A 305 -21.51 12.59 5.50
N PRO A 306 -20.40 11.82 5.49
CA PRO A 306 -19.66 11.53 4.26
C PRO A 306 -20.52 10.75 3.26
N PRO A 307 -20.24 10.85 1.94
CA PRO A 307 -21.01 10.18 0.89
C PRO A 307 -20.65 8.69 0.81
N LEU A 308 -21.09 7.94 1.80
CA LEU A 308 -20.84 6.50 1.94
C LEU A 308 -22.13 5.65 1.92
N TYR A 309 -23.29 6.26 1.65
CA TYR A 309 -24.58 5.61 1.75
C TYR A 309 -25.23 5.41 0.39
N SER A 310 -25.91 4.28 0.20
CA SER A 310 -26.65 3.99 -1.04
C SER A 310 -27.97 4.78 -1.13
N TYR A 311 -28.50 5.18 0.02
CA TYR A 311 -29.69 6.02 0.18
C TYR A 311 -29.62 6.80 1.48
N ILE A 312 -30.14 8.03 1.47
CA ILE A 312 -30.41 8.86 2.65
C ILE A 312 -31.78 9.49 2.51
N SER A 313 -32.49 9.72 3.62
CA SER A 313 -33.78 10.43 3.61
C SER A 313 -33.58 11.95 3.57
N ASP A 314 -34.64 12.69 3.33
CA ASP A 314 -34.61 14.15 3.49
C ASP A 314 -34.49 14.55 4.97
N VAL A 315 -33.79 15.66 5.24
CA VAL A 315 -33.73 16.30 6.55
C VAL A 315 -34.82 17.39 6.62
N SER A 316 -35.82 17.17 7.43
CA SER A 316 -36.99 18.05 7.56
C SER A 316 -37.46 18.12 9.00
N PRO A 317 -38.01 19.27 9.46
CA PRO A 317 -38.62 19.41 10.80
C PRO A 317 -39.79 18.44 11.06
N ARG A 318 -40.29 17.78 10.00
CA ARG A 318 -41.38 16.78 10.09
C ARG A 318 -40.91 15.43 10.62
N TYR A 319 -39.61 15.16 10.59
CA TYR A 319 -39.01 13.90 10.98
C TYR A 319 -38.11 14.08 12.19
N SER A 320 -38.16 13.16 13.11
CA SER A 320 -37.27 13.13 14.28
C SER A 320 -35.90 12.53 13.98
N HIS A 321 -35.82 11.70 12.93
CA HIS A 321 -34.59 11.00 12.53
C HIS A 321 -34.42 11.01 11.02
N ALA A 322 -33.17 11.07 10.58
CA ALA A 322 -32.78 10.78 9.21
C ALA A 322 -32.38 9.31 9.08
N MET A 323 -32.77 8.69 7.95
CA MET A 323 -32.42 7.31 7.63
C MET A 323 -31.27 7.26 6.62
N LEU A 324 -30.23 6.49 6.94
CA LEU A 324 -29.07 6.28 6.09
C LEU A 324 -28.94 4.79 5.82
N ARG A 325 -28.94 4.40 4.53
CA ARG A 325 -28.86 2.99 4.12
C ARG A 325 -27.52 2.69 3.44
N PHE A 326 -26.90 1.58 3.82
CA PHE A 326 -25.73 1.02 3.15
C PHE A 326 -25.84 -0.51 3.17
N PHE A 327 -25.68 -1.13 2.01
CA PHE A 327 -26.01 -2.55 1.81
C PHE A 327 -27.40 -2.89 2.37
N GLU A 328 -27.49 -3.93 3.20
CA GLU A 328 -28.72 -4.37 3.90
C GLU A 328 -28.99 -3.61 5.21
N HIS A 329 -28.08 -2.71 5.63
CA HIS A 329 -28.17 -2.02 6.93
C HIS A 329 -28.80 -0.64 6.80
N VAL A 330 -29.53 -0.24 7.83
CA VAL A 330 -30.09 1.10 8.00
C VAL A 330 -29.64 1.68 9.33
N ILE A 331 -29.13 2.90 9.29
CA ILE A 331 -28.82 3.69 10.49
C ILE A 331 -29.82 4.84 10.58
N GLU A 332 -30.37 5.06 11.78
CA GLU A 332 -31.19 6.20 12.10
C GLU A 332 -30.35 7.19 12.93
N ILE A 333 -30.33 8.46 12.52
CA ILE A 333 -29.61 9.53 13.22
C ILE A 333 -30.62 10.64 13.59
N PRO A 334 -30.66 11.10 14.85
CA PRO A 334 -31.53 12.18 15.28
C PRO A 334 -31.33 13.46 14.45
N ILE A 335 -32.44 14.16 14.14
CA ILE A 335 -32.41 15.50 13.52
C ILE A 335 -32.55 16.53 14.65
N THR A 336 -31.64 17.51 14.67
CA THR A 336 -31.62 18.57 15.66
C THR A 336 -31.90 19.93 15.02
N GLY A 337 -32.70 20.76 15.69
CA GLY A 337 -33.06 22.12 15.27
C GLY A 337 -32.13 23.17 15.82
#